data_30b67254a186a32e839d381800089ef8
#
_entry.id   30b67254a186a32e839d381800089ef8
#
_cell.length_a   1.000
_cell.length_b   1.000
_cell.length_c   1.000
_cell.angle_alpha   90.00
_cell.angle_beta   90.00
_cell.angle_gamma   90.00
#
_symmetry.space_group_name_H-M   'P 1'
#
loop_
_entity.id
_entity.type
_entity.pdbx_description
1 polymer ?
#
loop_
_entity_poly.entity_id
_entity_poly.type
_entity_poly.pdbx_seq_one_letter_code
_entity_poly.pdbx_strand_id
1 'polypeptide(L)'
;METLTLLGTTLGLSFTAGLNLYATILVTGLAVRFDWLTLPAGLEGLAVLSHPAVLVAAGLLYVVEFLADKIPAVDNVWDVLHTFVRPLGAVLISWAAVSGANVPKPLEIPLLLLAGGVSLSTHAGKAGTRLASTATGGHATGVGVGLSLLEDVAAVSIAPLALAYPVVTLVLVVVALALLALVAPLGWRLLRSR
;
A
#
# COMPACT_ATOMS: atom_id res chain seq x y z
N MET A 1 17.83 -14.72 -7.86
CA MET A 1 16.44 -14.94 -7.37
C MET A 1 16.14 -14.14 -6.11
N GLU A 2 17.01 -14.16 -5.12
CA GLU A 2 16.82 -13.44 -3.84
C GLU A 2 16.56 -11.93 -3.99
N THR A 3 17.30 -11.24 -4.86
CA THR A 3 17.09 -9.81 -5.10
C THR A 3 15.72 -9.49 -5.67
N LEU A 4 15.21 -10.28 -6.63
CA LEU A 4 13.88 -10.08 -7.20
C LEU A 4 12.79 -10.42 -6.18
N THR A 5 13.01 -11.41 -5.32
CA THR A 5 12.11 -11.74 -4.22
C THR A 5 12.05 -10.60 -3.22
N LEU A 6 13.18 -10.06 -2.79
CA LEU A 6 13.26 -8.91 -1.90
C LEU A 6 12.54 -7.70 -2.52
N LEU A 7 12.86 -7.33 -3.75
CA LEU A 7 12.23 -6.19 -4.43
C LEU A 7 10.72 -6.40 -4.62
N GLY A 8 10.31 -7.57 -5.07
CA GLY A 8 8.90 -7.89 -5.29
C GLY A 8 8.07 -7.84 -4.00
N THR A 9 8.61 -8.42 -2.92
CA THR A 9 7.93 -8.37 -1.61
C THR A 9 7.90 -6.96 -1.04
N THR A 10 9.05 -6.27 -0.97
CA THR A 10 9.09 -4.93 -0.38
C THR A 10 8.28 -3.91 -1.16
N LEU A 11 8.41 -3.86 -2.49
CA LEU A 11 7.66 -2.92 -3.32
C LEU A 11 6.19 -3.29 -3.45
N GLY A 12 5.86 -4.59 -3.43
CA GLY A 12 4.48 -5.07 -3.38
C GLY A 12 3.76 -4.65 -2.12
N LEU A 13 4.37 -4.89 -0.95
CA LEU A 13 3.82 -4.44 0.34
C LEU A 13 3.78 -2.91 0.44
N SER A 14 4.75 -2.19 -0.15
CA SER A 14 4.75 -0.73 -0.19
C SER A 14 3.63 -0.17 -1.06
N PHE A 15 3.37 -0.80 -2.20
CA PHE A 15 2.26 -0.44 -3.08
C PHE A 15 0.91 -0.62 -2.38
N THR A 16 0.69 -1.78 -1.74
CA THR A 16 -0.55 -2.04 -1.00
C THR A 16 -0.69 -1.16 0.24
N ALA A 17 0.40 -0.85 0.94
CA ALA A 17 0.41 0.11 2.05
C ALA A 17 0.01 1.52 1.58
N GLY A 18 0.31 1.89 0.34
CA GLY A 18 -0.17 3.13 -0.28
C GLY A 18 -1.68 3.11 -0.57
N LEU A 19 -2.29 1.96 -0.82
CA LEU A 19 -3.74 1.80 -0.96
C LEU A 19 -4.43 1.79 0.41
N ASN A 20 -4.03 0.86 1.28
CA ASN A 20 -4.49 0.74 2.66
C ASN A 20 -3.40 0.11 3.53
N LEU A 21 -2.76 0.93 4.36
CA LEU A 21 -1.63 0.51 5.21
C LEU A 21 -2.04 -0.55 6.23
N TYR A 22 -3.16 -0.30 6.91
CA TYR A 22 -3.58 -1.16 8.02
C TYR A 22 -4.11 -2.50 7.53
N ALA A 23 -4.82 -2.53 6.41
CA ALA A 23 -5.21 -3.77 5.75
C ALA A 23 -3.98 -4.58 5.31
N THR A 24 -2.96 -3.91 4.76
CA THR A 24 -1.70 -4.56 4.35
C THR A 24 -1.00 -5.22 5.53
N ILE A 25 -0.84 -4.50 6.66
CA ILE A 25 -0.22 -5.04 7.88
C ILE A 25 -1.06 -6.19 8.43
N LEU A 26 -2.38 -6.00 8.52
CA LEU A 26 -3.30 -6.96 9.12
C LEU A 26 -3.32 -8.26 8.33
N VAL A 27 -3.56 -8.21 7.01
CA VAL A 27 -3.69 -9.43 6.21
C VAL A 27 -2.35 -10.16 6.07
N THR A 28 -1.25 -9.43 5.91
CA THR A 28 0.10 -10.02 5.86
C THR A 28 0.44 -10.69 7.19
N GLY A 29 0.21 -9.99 8.30
CA GLY A 29 0.48 -10.51 9.63
C GLY A 29 -0.38 -11.72 10.00
N LEU A 30 -1.67 -11.73 9.64
CA LEU A 30 -2.56 -12.89 9.84
C LEU A 30 -2.12 -14.07 8.98
N ALA A 31 -1.76 -13.85 7.71
CA ALA A 31 -1.30 -14.91 6.82
C ALA A 31 -0.04 -15.61 7.36
N VAL A 32 0.90 -14.83 7.93
CA VAL A 32 2.11 -15.39 8.59
C VAL A 32 1.76 -16.06 9.91
N ARG A 33 0.89 -15.47 10.73
CA ARG A 33 0.54 -15.98 12.06
C ARG A 33 -0.18 -17.33 12.03
N PHE A 34 -1.03 -17.53 11.03
CA PHE A 34 -1.81 -18.76 10.88
C PHE A 34 -1.19 -19.75 9.87
N ASP A 35 0.08 -19.53 9.50
CA ASP A 35 0.82 -20.37 8.55
C ASP A 35 0.11 -20.56 7.18
N TRP A 36 -0.74 -19.58 6.79
CA TRP A 36 -1.34 -19.60 5.46
C TRP A 36 -0.30 -19.31 4.36
N LEU A 37 0.71 -18.53 4.71
CA LEU A 37 1.85 -18.21 3.86
C LEU A 37 3.14 -18.29 4.65
N THR A 38 4.17 -18.83 4.03
CA THR A 38 5.54 -18.82 4.55
C THR A 38 6.27 -17.57 4.08
N LEU A 39 7.05 -16.97 4.97
CA LEU A 39 7.91 -15.85 4.58
C LEU A 39 8.99 -16.34 3.61
N PRO A 40 9.29 -15.60 2.54
CA PRO A 40 10.42 -15.89 1.69
C PRO A 40 11.73 -15.88 2.49
N ALA A 41 12.68 -16.76 2.13
CA ALA A 41 13.98 -16.82 2.77
C ALA A 41 14.68 -15.45 2.76
N GLY A 42 15.25 -15.05 3.89
CA GLY A 42 15.87 -13.76 4.10
C GLY A 42 14.91 -12.63 4.47
N LEU A 43 13.60 -12.88 4.52
CA LEU A 43 12.58 -11.86 4.88
C LEU A 43 11.91 -12.17 6.24
N GLU A 44 12.59 -12.95 7.09
CA GLU A 44 12.09 -13.37 8.40
C GLU A 44 11.77 -12.18 9.32
N GLY A 45 12.38 -11.03 9.11
CA GLY A 45 12.06 -9.79 9.85
C GLY A 45 10.61 -9.34 9.69
N LEU A 46 9.93 -9.70 8.59
CA LEU A 46 8.50 -9.45 8.42
C LEU A 46 7.62 -10.23 9.41
N ALA A 47 8.15 -11.22 10.13
CA ALA A 47 7.42 -11.92 11.19
C ALA A 47 6.93 -10.97 12.30
N VAL A 48 7.53 -9.79 12.45
CA VAL A 48 7.04 -8.74 13.37
C VAL A 48 5.59 -8.35 13.10
N LEU A 49 5.13 -8.43 11.86
CA LEU A 49 3.75 -8.11 11.48
C LEU A 49 2.75 -9.11 12.09
N SER A 50 3.17 -10.34 12.39
CA SER A 50 2.34 -11.37 13.03
C SER A 50 2.23 -11.22 14.56
N HIS A 51 2.94 -10.25 15.17
CA HIS A 51 2.88 -10.02 16.60
C HIS A 51 1.47 -9.59 17.03
N PRO A 52 0.88 -10.16 18.10
CA PRO A 52 -0.49 -9.88 18.51
C PRO A 52 -0.81 -8.40 18.67
N ALA A 53 0.09 -7.61 19.28
CA ALA A 53 -0.12 -6.19 19.47
C ALA A 53 -0.17 -5.43 18.14
N VAL A 54 0.64 -5.83 17.14
CA VAL A 54 0.63 -5.24 15.79
C VAL A 54 -0.68 -5.57 15.08
N LEU A 55 -1.14 -6.83 15.17
CA LEU A 55 -2.40 -7.26 14.58
C LEU A 55 -3.61 -6.55 15.19
N VAL A 56 -3.65 -6.42 16.52
CA VAL A 56 -4.74 -5.70 17.20
C VAL A 56 -4.74 -4.22 16.80
N ALA A 57 -3.57 -3.57 16.82
CA ALA A 57 -3.46 -2.17 16.41
C ALA A 57 -3.86 -1.97 14.95
N ALA A 58 -3.35 -2.81 14.04
CA ALA A 58 -3.70 -2.75 12.62
C ALA A 58 -5.19 -3.03 12.38
N GLY A 59 -5.77 -3.99 13.09
CA GLY A 59 -7.20 -4.30 12.98
C GLY A 59 -8.09 -3.14 13.42
N LEU A 60 -7.77 -2.53 14.57
CA LEU A 60 -8.52 -1.36 15.07
C LEU A 60 -8.40 -0.17 14.10
N LEU A 61 -7.19 0.13 13.65
CA LEU A 61 -6.95 1.23 12.71
C LEU A 61 -7.56 0.97 11.34
N TYR A 62 -7.58 -0.30 10.88
CA TYR A 62 -8.30 -0.67 9.65
C TYR A 62 -9.80 -0.40 9.75
N VAL A 63 -10.43 -0.74 10.87
CA VAL A 63 -11.86 -0.46 11.08
C VAL A 63 -12.11 1.05 11.09
N VAL A 64 -11.24 1.84 11.75
CA VAL A 64 -11.35 3.31 11.76
C VAL A 64 -11.20 3.87 10.34
N GLU A 65 -10.18 3.44 9.58
CA GLU A 65 -9.96 3.87 8.18
C GLU A 65 -11.15 3.47 7.31
N PHE A 66 -11.61 2.23 7.41
CA PHE A 66 -12.76 1.73 6.65
C PHE A 66 -14.02 2.58 6.87
N LEU A 67 -14.27 3.02 8.10
CA LEU A 67 -15.41 3.88 8.42
C LEU A 67 -15.16 5.32 7.97
N ALA A 68 -13.97 5.85 8.16
CA ALA A 68 -13.56 7.19 7.76
C ALA A 68 -13.74 7.40 6.24
N ASP A 69 -13.36 6.43 5.44
CA ASP A 69 -13.47 6.44 3.98
C ASP A 69 -14.93 6.52 3.46
N LYS A 70 -15.93 6.25 4.31
CA LYS A 70 -17.35 6.34 3.93
C LYS A 70 -17.96 7.72 4.20
N ILE A 71 -17.23 8.61 4.92
CA ILE A 71 -17.70 9.94 5.28
C ILE A 71 -16.83 10.97 4.57
N PRO A 72 -17.31 11.67 3.51
CA PRO A 72 -16.47 12.50 2.63
C PRO A 72 -15.61 13.56 3.33
N ALA A 73 -16.15 14.22 4.36
CA ALA A 73 -15.40 15.22 5.11
C ALA A 73 -14.27 14.61 5.97
N VAL A 74 -14.52 13.42 6.54
CA VAL A 74 -13.53 12.67 7.33
C VAL A 74 -12.47 12.08 6.42
N ASP A 75 -12.87 11.50 5.28
CA ASP A 75 -12.00 10.93 4.25
C ASP A 75 -10.93 11.92 3.78
N ASN A 76 -11.32 13.16 3.47
CA ASN A 76 -10.37 14.19 3.05
C ASN A 76 -9.31 14.52 4.12
N VAL A 77 -9.70 14.63 5.39
CA VAL A 77 -8.77 14.88 6.50
C VAL A 77 -7.87 13.66 6.72
N TRP A 78 -8.44 12.46 6.61
CA TRP A 78 -7.75 11.19 6.74
C TRP A 78 -6.70 11.01 5.65
N ASP A 79 -7.02 11.33 4.40
CA ASP A 79 -6.09 11.28 3.27
C ASP A 79 -4.90 12.23 3.45
N VAL A 80 -5.11 13.45 3.98
CA VAL A 80 -4.03 14.40 4.28
C VAL A 80 -3.08 13.82 5.32
N LEU A 81 -3.59 13.24 6.40
CA LEU A 81 -2.79 12.57 7.43
C LEU A 81 -2.02 11.39 6.83
N HIS A 82 -2.69 10.57 6.02
CA HIS A 82 -2.13 9.37 5.42
C HIS A 82 -1.12 9.64 4.30
N THR A 83 -1.04 10.86 3.79
CA THR A 83 0.06 11.29 2.89
C THR A 83 1.43 11.12 3.55
N PHE A 84 1.51 11.17 4.89
CA PHE A 84 2.73 10.93 5.66
C PHE A 84 2.74 9.54 6.30
N VAL A 85 1.61 9.09 6.84
CA VAL A 85 1.53 7.83 7.61
C VAL A 85 1.80 6.62 6.72
N ARG A 86 1.24 6.57 5.50
CA ARG A 86 1.40 5.42 4.59
C ARG A 86 2.83 5.26 4.08
N PRO A 87 3.53 6.31 3.57
CA PRO A 87 4.93 6.16 3.18
C PRO A 87 5.84 5.77 4.34
N LEU A 88 5.62 6.34 5.54
CA LEU A 88 6.38 5.96 6.74
C LEU A 88 6.12 4.49 7.11
N GLY A 89 4.87 4.04 7.08
CA GLY A 89 4.51 2.65 7.30
C GLY A 89 5.16 1.70 6.29
N ALA A 90 5.18 2.07 5.02
CA ALA A 90 5.85 1.30 3.97
C ALA A 90 7.36 1.23 4.19
N VAL A 91 8.00 2.32 4.63
CA VAL A 91 9.42 2.33 5.01
C VAL A 91 9.66 1.38 6.18
N LEU A 92 8.82 1.39 7.21
CA LEU A 92 8.95 0.49 8.38
C LEU A 92 8.77 -0.99 8.00
N ILE A 93 7.78 -1.31 7.16
CA ILE A 93 7.59 -2.68 6.63
C ILE A 93 8.82 -3.11 5.83
N SER A 94 9.33 -2.25 4.95
CA SER A 94 10.50 -2.55 4.14
C SER A 94 11.77 -2.65 4.99
N TRP A 95 11.90 -1.85 6.03
CA TRP A 95 13.00 -1.96 6.98
C TRP A 95 12.97 -3.30 7.73
N ALA A 96 11.80 -3.74 8.17
CA ALA A 96 11.64 -5.07 8.77
C ALA A 96 12.06 -6.18 7.80
N ALA A 97 11.67 -6.09 6.51
CA ALA A 97 12.10 -7.03 5.48
C ALA A 97 13.63 -7.03 5.28
N VAL A 98 14.24 -5.84 5.16
CA VAL A 98 15.68 -5.66 4.92
C VAL A 98 16.50 -6.15 6.12
N SER A 99 16.01 -5.97 7.34
CA SER A 99 16.75 -6.36 8.56
C SER A 99 16.99 -7.87 8.68
N GLY A 100 16.19 -8.70 7.98
CA GLY A 100 16.39 -10.16 7.88
C GLY A 100 17.19 -10.58 6.64
N ALA A 101 17.43 -9.66 5.69
CA ALA A 101 18.05 -9.96 4.41
C ALA A 101 19.54 -9.55 4.39
N ASN A 102 20.35 -10.29 3.61
CA ASN A 102 21.76 -9.92 3.36
C ASN A 102 21.86 -8.77 2.34
N VAL A 103 21.29 -7.61 2.68
CA VAL A 103 21.36 -6.42 1.84
C VAL A 103 22.64 -5.64 2.15
N PRO A 104 23.46 -5.29 1.14
CA PRO A 104 24.60 -4.40 1.36
C PRO A 104 24.15 -3.06 1.94
N LYS A 105 24.79 -2.61 3.01
CA LYS A 105 24.44 -1.36 3.73
C LYS A 105 24.20 -0.14 2.82
N PRO A 106 24.99 0.11 1.75
CA PRO A 106 24.74 1.23 0.85
C PRO A 106 23.41 1.13 0.07
N LEU A 107 22.81 -0.06 -0.06
CA LEU A 107 21.57 -0.28 -0.80
C LEU A 107 20.32 -0.26 0.10
N GLU A 108 20.47 -0.34 1.42
CA GLU A 108 19.34 -0.30 2.35
C GLU A 108 18.56 1.03 2.23
N ILE A 109 19.26 2.16 2.35
CA ILE A 109 18.62 3.49 2.29
C ILE A 109 17.90 3.73 0.95
N PRO A 110 18.54 3.51 -0.22
CA PRO A 110 17.84 3.61 -1.51
C PRO A 110 16.57 2.74 -1.59
N LEU A 111 16.62 1.51 -1.08
CA LEU A 111 15.47 0.61 -1.09
C LEU A 111 14.32 1.12 -0.20
N LEU A 112 14.65 1.64 0.99
CA LEU A 112 13.66 2.23 1.90
C LEU A 112 13.02 3.50 1.31
N LEU A 113 13.82 4.35 0.66
CA LEU A 113 13.32 5.54 -0.04
C LEU A 113 12.42 5.15 -1.22
N LEU A 114 12.81 4.12 -1.97
CA LEU A 114 11.97 3.59 -3.06
C LEU A 114 10.64 3.04 -2.54
N ALA A 115 10.66 2.31 -1.43
CA ALA A 115 9.46 1.79 -0.78
C ALA A 115 8.50 2.91 -0.35
N GLY A 116 9.02 3.94 0.32
CA GLY A 116 8.25 5.14 0.69
C GLY A 116 7.69 5.87 -0.54
N GLY A 117 8.52 6.00 -1.59
CA GLY A 117 8.13 6.62 -2.86
C GLY A 117 7.02 5.87 -3.59
N VAL A 118 7.09 4.54 -3.64
CA VAL A 118 6.01 3.68 -4.20
C VAL A 118 4.71 3.88 -3.43
N SER A 119 4.76 3.81 -2.10
CA SER A 119 3.57 4.02 -1.27
C SER A 119 2.98 5.42 -1.46
N LEU A 120 3.81 6.47 -1.48
CA LEU A 120 3.37 7.83 -1.72
C LEU A 120 2.73 7.99 -3.10
N SER A 121 3.33 7.42 -4.15
CA SER A 121 2.80 7.48 -5.52
C SER A 121 1.45 6.79 -5.63
N THR A 122 1.30 5.63 -4.98
CA THR A 122 0.04 4.88 -4.95
C THR A 122 -1.03 5.65 -4.18
N HIS A 123 -0.68 6.21 -3.01
CA HIS A 123 -1.60 7.05 -2.23
C HIS A 123 -2.01 8.31 -3.00
N ALA A 124 -1.08 8.99 -3.65
CA ALA A 124 -1.39 10.17 -4.47
C ALA A 124 -2.33 9.83 -5.64
N GLY A 125 -2.15 8.66 -6.29
CA GLY A 125 -3.07 8.15 -7.30
C GLY A 125 -4.49 7.92 -6.74
N LYS A 126 -4.58 7.28 -5.58
CA LYS A 126 -5.84 7.08 -4.84
C LYS A 126 -6.53 8.42 -4.53
N ALA A 127 -5.83 9.33 -3.88
CA ALA A 127 -6.36 10.66 -3.52
C ALA A 127 -6.79 11.46 -4.77
N GLY A 128 -6.02 11.38 -5.85
CA GLY A 128 -6.34 12.02 -7.13
C GLY A 128 -7.64 11.50 -7.76
N THR A 129 -7.87 10.18 -7.75
CA THR A 129 -9.11 9.58 -8.27
C THR A 129 -10.33 9.97 -7.42
N ARG A 130 -10.16 10.06 -6.10
CA ARG A 130 -11.22 10.51 -5.17
C ARG A 130 -11.56 11.98 -5.38
N LEU A 131 -10.56 12.85 -5.53
CA LEU A 131 -10.78 14.27 -5.84
C LEU A 131 -11.52 14.44 -7.17
N ALA A 132 -11.13 13.70 -8.21
CA ALA A 132 -11.82 13.73 -9.50
C ALA A 132 -13.28 13.25 -9.39
N SER A 133 -13.53 12.18 -8.63
CA SER A 133 -14.87 11.69 -8.33
C SER A 133 -15.71 12.74 -7.60
N THR A 134 -15.16 13.40 -6.59
CA THR A 134 -15.84 14.47 -5.84
C THR A 134 -16.19 15.63 -6.76
N ALA A 135 -15.24 16.08 -7.59
CA ALA A 135 -15.45 17.21 -8.52
C ALA A 135 -16.53 16.92 -9.59
N THR A 136 -16.77 15.66 -9.91
CA THR A 136 -17.80 15.21 -10.88
C THR A 136 -19.12 14.78 -10.22
N GLY A 137 -19.29 15.00 -8.91
CA GLY A 137 -20.51 14.60 -8.18
C GLY A 137 -20.56 13.10 -7.82
N GLY A 138 -19.47 12.37 -7.99
CA GLY A 138 -19.40 10.93 -7.74
C GLY A 138 -19.69 10.50 -6.29
N HIS A 139 -19.51 11.40 -5.32
CA HIS A 139 -19.94 11.13 -3.94
C HIS A 139 -21.46 10.98 -3.80
N ALA A 140 -22.23 11.77 -4.54
CA ALA A 140 -23.69 11.66 -4.53
C ALA A 140 -24.20 10.35 -5.17
N THR A 141 -23.39 9.74 -6.04
CA THR A 141 -23.73 8.50 -6.77
C THR A 141 -23.13 7.23 -6.14
N GLY A 142 -22.44 7.31 -4.99
CA GLY A 142 -21.80 6.19 -4.34
C GLY A 142 -20.49 5.72 -4.99
N VAL A 143 -20.00 6.37 -6.03
CA VAL A 143 -18.74 6.03 -6.72
C VAL A 143 -17.54 6.08 -5.76
N GLY A 144 -17.51 7.06 -4.84
CA GLY A 144 -16.44 7.17 -3.84
C GLY A 144 -16.36 5.95 -2.93
N VAL A 145 -17.51 5.44 -2.46
CA VAL A 145 -17.58 4.22 -1.64
C VAL A 145 -17.14 3.00 -2.45
N GLY A 146 -17.54 2.90 -3.72
CA GLY A 146 -17.12 1.82 -4.61
C GLY A 146 -15.61 1.81 -4.83
N LEU A 147 -15.00 2.97 -5.04
CA LEU A 147 -13.53 3.11 -5.17
C LEU A 147 -12.83 2.67 -3.88
N SER A 148 -13.29 3.10 -2.70
CA SER A 148 -12.73 2.68 -1.41
C SER A 148 -12.78 1.15 -1.23
N LEU A 149 -13.90 0.51 -1.56
CA LEU A 149 -14.02 -0.94 -1.49
C LEU A 149 -13.05 -1.66 -2.46
N LEU A 150 -12.88 -1.15 -3.68
CA LEU A 150 -11.92 -1.69 -4.63
C LEU A 150 -10.48 -1.57 -4.14
N GLU A 151 -10.12 -0.46 -3.50
CA GLU A 151 -8.80 -0.25 -2.89
C GLU A 151 -8.54 -1.24 -1.75
N ASP A 152 -9.54 -1.47 -0.88
CA ASP A 152 -9.46 -2.45 0.20
C ASP A 152 -9.29 -3.87 -0.35
N VAL A 153 -10.10 -4.26 -1.34
CA VAL A 153 -9.99 -5.57 -2.01
C VAL A 153 -8.61 -5.71 -2.67
N ALA A 154 -8.12 -4.68 -3.34
CA ALA A 154 -6.79 -4.70 -3.96
C ALA A 154 -5.68 -4.86 -2.90
N ALA A 155 -5.73 -4.10 -1.79
CA ALA A 155 -4.75 -4.22 -0.72
C ALA A 155 -4.75 -5.62 -0.09
N VAL A 156 -5.93 -6.15 0.26
CA VAL A 156 -6.09 -7.47 0.87
C VAL A 156 -5.66 -8.60 -0.06
N SER A 157 -5.85 -8.45 -1.38
CA SER A 157 -5.50 -9.48 -2.37
C SER A 157 -4.01 -9.44 -2.76
N ILE A 158 -3.46 -8.23 -3.01
CA ILE A 158 -2.09 -8.08 -3.51
C ILE A 158 -1.04 -8.26 -2.39
N ALA A 159 -1.35 -7.88 -1.14
CA ALA A 159 -0.38 -8.02 -0.06
C ALA A 159 0.05 -9.48 0.19
N PRO A 160 -0.83 -10.49 0.24
CA PRO A 160 -0.43 -11.89 0.30
C PRO A 160 0.33 -12.35 -0.96
N LEU A 161 -0.04 -11.85 -2.16
CA LEU A 161 0.67 -12.16 -3.39
C LEU A 161 2.12 -11.67 -3.37
N ALA A 162 2.41 -10.57 -2.67
CA ALA A 162 3.77 -10.07 -2.51
C ALA A 162 4.68 -11.05 -1.75
N LEU A 163 4.12 -11.89 -0.88
CA LEU A 163 4.83 -12.97 -0.21
C LEU A 163 4.89 -14.25 -1.07
N ALA A 164 3.74 -14.65 -1.64
CA ALA A 164 3.61 -15.91 -2.35
C ALA A 164 4.25 -15.87 -3.76
N TYR A 165 4.13 -14.75 -4.46
CA TYR A 165 4.56 -14.56 -5.85
C TYR A 165 5.28 -13.21 -6.03
N PRO A 166 6.44 -12.98 -5.39
CA PRO A 166 7.09 -11.66 -5.37
C PRO A 166 7.39 -11.09 -6.76
N VAL A 167 7.86 -11.93 -7.69
CA VAL A 167 8.21 -11.48 -9.05
C VAL A 167 6.96 -11.05 -9.82
N VAL A 168 5.86 -11.78 -9.69
CA VAL A 168 4.57 -11.42 -10.31
C VAL A 168 4.09 -10.08 -9.74
N THR A 169 4.16 -9.93 -8.42
CA THR A 169 3.77 -8.68 -7.76
C THR A 169 4.64 -7.51 -8.18
N LEU A 170 5.95 -7.72 -8.36
CA LEU A 170 6.85 -6.68 -8.87
C LEU A 170 6.41 -6.19 -10.25
N VAL A 171 6.08 -7.10 -11.16
CA VAL A 171 5.57 -6.74 -12.50
C VAL A 171 4.25 -5.96 -12.38
N LEU A 172 3.32 -6.42 -11.54
CA LEU A 172 2.05 -5.72 -11.31
C LEU A 172 2.27 -4.30 -10.78
N VAL A 173 3.17 -4.11 -9.82
CA VAL A 173 3.51 -2.78 -9.25
C VAL A 173 4.10 -1.87 -10.34
N VAL A 174 5.06 -2.37 -11.12
CA VAL A 174 5.68 -1.57 -12.21
C VAL A 174 4.63 -1.15 -13.23
N VAL A 175 3.77 -2.06 -13.65
CA VAL A 175 2.67 -1.76 -14.59
C VAL A 175 1.69 -0.75 -13.99
N ALA A 176 1.28 -0.92 -12.74
CA ALA A 176 0.36 -0.01 -12.07
C ALA A 176 0.95 1.41 -11.94
N LEU A 177 2.22 1.53 -11.54
CA LEU A 177 2.90 2.83 -11.45
C LEU A 177 3.09 3.48 -12.82
N ALA A 178 3.40 2.70 -13.86
CA ALA A 178 3.49 3.21 -15.23
C ALA A 178 2.12 3.74 -15.72
N LEU A 179 1.04 3.02 -15.45
CA LEU A 179 -0.32 3.48 -15.78
C LEU A 179 -0.68 4.75 -15.01
N LEU A 180 -0.37 4.84 -13.71
CA LEU A 180 -0.57 6.06 -12.92
C LEU A 180 0.20 7.24 -13.51
N ALA A 181 1.46 7.05 -13.90
CA ALA A 181 2.28 8.09 -14.52
C ALA A 181 1.74 8.56 -15.88
N LEU A 182 1.12 7.67 -16.65
CA LEU A 182 0.49 8.01 -17.94
C LEU A 182 -0.84 8.74 -17.76
N VAL A 183 -1.65 8.36 -16.77
CA VAL A 183 -3.00 8.91 -16.56
C VAL A 183 -2.98 10.23 -15.79
N ALA A 184 -2.07 10.43 -14.86
CA ALA A 184 -1.99 11.64 -14.03
C ALA A 184 -1.90 12.95 -14.83
N PRO A 185 -1.07 13.08 -15.89
CA PRO A 185 -1.01 14.29 -16.71
C PRO A 185 -2.30 14.56 -17.50
N LEU A 186 -2.99 13.50 -17.92
CA LEU A 186 -4.29 13.63 -18.63
C LEU A 186 -5.36 14.22 -17.70
N GLY A 187 -5.47 13.67 -16.48
CA GLY A 187 -6.39 14.21 -15.47
C GLY A 187 -6.13 15.69 -15.15
N TRP A 188 -4.84 16.05 -14.98
CA TRP A 188 -4.44 17.43 -14.74
C TRP A 188 -4.78 18.40 -15.88
N ARG A 189 -4.62 17.97 -17.14
CA ARG A 189 -5.01 18.77 -18.31
C ARG A 189 -6.52 19.01 -18.37
N LEU A 190 -7.33 17.98 -18.07
CA LEU A 190 -8.80 18.09 -18.06
C LEU A 190 -9.31 19.02 -16.96
N LEU A 191 -8.65 19.06 -15.80
CA LEU A 191 -9.00 19.97 -14.70
C LEU A 191 -8.63 21.43 -15.01
N ARG A 192 -7.57 21.67 -15.78
CA ARG A 192 -7.15 23.03 -16.19
C ARG A 192 -7.96 23.63 -17.35
N SER A 193 -8.65 22.80 -18.12
CA SER A 193 -9.43 23.24 -19.29
C SER A 193 -10.87 23.67 -18.94
N ARG A 194 -11.24 23.61 -17.67
CA ARG A 194 -12.52 24.10 -17.12
C ARG A 194 -12.32 25.35 -16.29
#